data_b97a1feaf4327b4bd7cba12e39c5b0ad
#
_entry.id   b97a1feaf4327b4bd7cba12e39c5b0ad
#
_cell.length_a   1.000
_cell.length_b   1.000
_cell.length_c   1.000
_cell.angle_alpha   90.00
_cell.angle_beta   90.00
_cell.angle_gamma   90.00
#
_symmetry.space_group_name_H-M   'P 1'
#
loop_
_entity.id
_entity.type
_entity.pdbx_description
1 polymer ?
#
loop_
_entity_poly.entity_id
_entity_poly.type
_entity_poly.pdbx_seq_one_letter_code
_entity_poly.pdbx_strand_id
1 'polypeptide(L)'
;NVTRGKVKKVDNIGGDKYHYYTLDMVLKDKMVSCPVTTADGKVFGVAQKSSGQDTASISYAAGAAFAMSQNISALALSDPALNAIGIKKGLPEDEDQALVYLFIASTQSTPEAYAIALDDFIKTFPNSADGYLRRAGNYVFADKDENHMDKAAADLEHALKVAQKKDDTYYNIAKLIYNYQLSKPETVYKDWTYDKA
;
A
#
# COMPACT_ATOMS: atom_id res chain seq x y z
N ASN A 1 5.64 -32.93 9.15
CA ASN A 1 7.07 -33.22 9.23
C ASN A 1 7.74 -32.26 10.19
N VAL A 2 8.51 -32.79 11.16
CA VAL A 2 9.29 -32.01 12.13
C VAL A 2 10.77 -32.10 11.72
N THR A 3 11.44 -30.95 11.62
CA THR A 3 12.86 -30.86 11.37
C THR A 3 13.56 -30.44 12.67
N ARG A 4 14.65 -31.12 13.00
CA ARG A 4 15.42 -30.80 14.21
C ARG A 4 16.73 -30.10 13.84
N GLY A 5 17.13 -29.13 14.65
CA GLY A 5 18.36 -28.37 14.51
C GLY A 5 18.84 -27.82 15.86
N LYS A 6 19.87 -26.99 15.82
CA LYS A 6 20.43 -26.32 16.98
C LYS A 6 20.46 -24.81 16.74
N VAL A 7 20.34 -24.02 17.81
CA VAL A 7 20.66 -22.59 17.77
C VAL A 7 22.19 -22.43 17.79
N LYS A 8 22.74 -21.83 16.72
CA LYS A 8 24.19 -21.53 16.61
C LYS A 8 24.56 -20.22 17.27
N LYS A 9 23.70 -19.23 17.14
CA LYS A 9 23.93 -17.86 17.62
C LYS A 9 22.63 -17.22 18.06
N VAL A 10 22.73 -16.37 19.04
CA VAL A 10 21.65 -15.47 19.46
C VAL A 10 22.16 -14.05 19.34
N ASP A 11 21.46 -13.24 18.54
CA ASP A 11 21.74 -11.81 18.41
C ASP A 11 20.62 -11.03 19.12
N ASN A 12 21.01 -10.02 19.89
CA ASN A 12 20.08 -9.16 20.56
C ASN A 12 19.77 -7.94 19.70
N ILE A 13 18.48 -7.60 19.57
CA ILE A 13 18.00 -6.44 18.82
C ILE A 13 17.28 -5.50 19.79
N GLY A 14 17.61 -4.23 19.76
CA GLY A 14 16.99 -3.25 20.65
C GLY A 14 17.34 -3.44 22.13
N GLY A 15 18.61 -3.73 22.42
CA GLY A 15 19.07 -4.18 23.74
C GLY A 15 18.74 -5.67 23.93
N ASP A 16 18.61 -6.12 25.18
CA ASP A 16 18.28 -7.53 25.49
C ASP A 16 16.78 -7.87 25.38
N LYS A 17 16.01 -7.01 24.74
CA LYS A 17 14.55 -7.15 24.71
C LYS A 17 14.06 -8.14 23.67
N TYR A 18 14.75 -8.20 22.51
CA TYR A 18 14.36 -9.05 21.40
C TYR A 18 15.54 -9.86 20.89
N HIS A 19 15.28 -11.11 20.51
CA HIS A 19 16.31 -12.04 20.07
C HIS A 19 16.09 -12.43 18.61
N TYR A 20 17.20 -12.61 17.90
CA TYR A 20 17.26 -13.17 16.57
C TYR A 20 18.19 -14.38 16.60
N TYR A 21 17.71 -15.51 16.15
CA TYR A 21 18.40 -16.77 16.27
C TYR A 21 18.97 -17.20 14.94
N THR A 22 20.24 -17.56 14.89
CA THR A 22 20.85 -18.29 13.78
C THR A 22 20.72 -19.78 14.05
N LEU A 23 20.13 -20.51 13.10
CA LEU A 23 19.83 -21.93 13.25
C LEU A 23 20.78 -22.78 12.42
N ASP A 24 21.21 -23.91 12.98
CA ASP A 24 21.95 -24.96 12.27
C ASP A 24 20.98 -25.94 11.61
N MET A 25 20.28 -25.47 10.60
CA MET A 25 19.35 -26.29 9.81
C MET A 25 19.05 -25.60 8.49
N VAL A 26 18.70 -26.39 7.48
CA VAL A 26 18.23 -25.87 6.20
C VAL A 26 16.70 -25.77 6.26
N LEU A 27 16.18 -24.56 6.09
CA LEU A 27 14.73 -24.32 5.96
C LEU A 27 14.33 -24.48 4.50
N LYS A 28 13.39 -25.37 4.25
CA LYS A 28 12.68 -25.47 2.96
C LYS A 28 11.65 -24.34 2.86
N ASP A 29 11.27 -23.94 1.67
CA ASP A 29 10.31 -22.83 1.46
C ASP A 29 8.99 -23.01 2.24
N LYS A 30 8.51 -24.23 2.35
CA LYS A 30 7.29 -24.57 3.11
C LYS A 30 7.45 -24.46 4.64
N MET A 31 8.66 -24.21 5.14
CA MET A 31 8.96 -24.07 6.57
C MET A 31 9.14 -22.60 6.98
N VAL A 32 9.16 -21.69 6.03
CA VAL A 32 9.18 -20.24 6.30
C VAL A 32 7.88 -19.86 7.01
N SER A 33 8.00 -19.00 8.02
CA SER A 33 6.89 -18.59 8.92
C SER A 33 6.33 -19.69 9.83
N CYS A 34 6.95 -20.89 9.85
CA CYS A 34 6.59 -21.92 10.82
C CYS A 34 7.15 -21.58 12.22
N PRO A 35 6.46 -22.00 13.28
CA PRO A 35 6.95 -21.85 14.64
C PRO A 35 8.24 -22.70 14.86
N VAL A 36 9.19 -22.11 15.57
CA VAL A 36 10.40 -22.80 16.05
C VAL A 36 10.23 -23.06 17.54
N THR A 37 10.32 -24.34 17.92
CA THR A 37 10.05 -24.78 19.31
C THR A 37 11.30 -25.34 19.95
N THR A 38 11.37 -25.24 21.25
CA THR A 38 12.30 -26.00 22.10
C THR A 38 11.92 -27.48 22.12
N ALA A 39 12.78 -28.34 22.67
CA ALA A 39 12.52 -29.77 22.76
C ALA A 39 11.29 -30.13 23.62
N ASP A 40 10.92 -29.25 24.57
CA ASP A 40 9.74 -29.36 25.41
C ASP A 40 8.48 -28.71 24.76
N GLY A 41 8.57 -28.29 23.48
CA GLY A 41 7.43 -27.80 22.72
C GLY A 41 7.10 -26.32 22.86
N LYS A 42 7.87 -25.54 23.62
CA LYS A 42 7.65 -24.08 23.76
C LYS A 42 8.10 -23.34 22.52
N VAL A 43 7.24 -22.51 21.96
CA VAL A 43 7.60 -21.64 20.83
C VAL A 43 8.51 -20.52 21.30
N PHE A 44 9.69 -20.40 20.69
CA PHE A 44 10.62 -19.29 20.95
C PHE A 44 10.88 -18.40 19.76
N GLY A 45 10.49 -18.79 18.55
CA GLY A 45 10.68 -17.97 17.36
C GLY A 45 9.83 -18.41 16.18
N VAL A 46 9.92 -17.62 15.11
CA VAL A 46 9.29 -17.86 13.82
C VAL A 46 10.39 -17.98 12.76
N ALA A 47 10.36 -19.06 12.00
CA ALA A 47 11.38 -19.39 11.02
C ALA A 47 11.38 -18.38 9.86
N GLN A 48 12.58 -17.91 9.48
CA GLN A 48 12.82 -16.98 8.38
C GLN A 48 13.89 -17.51 7.44
N LYS A 49 13.69 -17.34 6.14
CA LYS A 49 14.68 -17.64 5.11
C LYS A 49 15.66 -16.48 4.98
N SER A 50 16.95 -16.79 4.74
CA SER A 50 17.93 -15.77 4.36
C SER A 50 17.55 -15.17 3.00
N SER A 51 17.61 -13.86 2.86
CA SER A 51 17.41 -13.14 1.60
C SER A 51 18.69 -13.04 0.75
N GLY A 52 19.84 -13.55 1.23
CA GLY A 52 21.12 -13.50 0.54
C GLY A 52 21.31 -14.65 -0.44
N GLN A 53 22.18 -14.44 -1.43
CA GLN A 53 22.63 -15.47 -2.37
C GLN A 53 23.53 -16.55 -1.72
N ASP A 54 23.75 -16.47 -0.42
CA ASP A 54 24.52 -17.46 0.31
C ASP A 54 23.76 -18.78 0.33
N THR A 55 24.24 -19.69 -0.47
CA THR A 55 23.86 -21.10 -0.52
C THR A 55 24.24 -21.89 0.74
N ALA A 56 24.81 -21.22 1.74
CA ALA A 56 25.12 -21.83 3.01
C ALA A 56 23.82 -22.16 3.76
N SER A 57 23.83 -23.33 4.36
CA SER A 57 22.78 -23.97 5.16
C SER A 57 22.40 -23.17 6.44
N ILE A 58 22.40 -21.85 6.38
CA ILE A 58 22.11 -20.97 7.51
C ILE A 58 20.66 -20.51 7.40
N SER A 59 19.89 -20.76 8.42
CA SER A 59 18.52 -20.32 8.55
C SER A 59 18.37 -19.49 9.83
N TYR A 60 17.33 -18.70 9.87
CA TYR A 60 17.10 -17.76 10.96
C TYR A 60 15.75 -17.97 11.62
N ALA A 61 15.61 -17.48 12.84
CA ALA A 61 14.30 -17.32 13.47
C ALA A 61 14.23 -15.97 14.20
N ALA A 62 13.15 -15.23 13.96
CA ALA A 62 12.82 -14.06 14.76
C ALA A 62 12.21 -14.51 16.09
N GLY A 63 12.64 -13.90 17.19
CA GLY A 63 12.16 -14.26 18.52
C GLY A 63 10.66 -14.01 18.70
N ALA A 64 9.95 -14.99 19.27
CA ALA A 64 8.52 -14.90 19.49
C ALA A 64 8.13 -13.88 20.57
N ALA A 65 9.04 -13.50 21.44
CA ALA A 65 8.75 -12.54 22.53
C ALA A 65 8.19 -11.21 22.03
N PHE A 66 8.65 -10.74 20.86
CA PHE A 66 8.10 -9.54 20.25
C PHE A 66 6.62 -9.69 19.90
N ALA A 67 6.24 -10.78 19.19
CA ALA A 67 4.85 -11.03 18.81
C ALA A 67 3.96 -11.25 20.05
N MET A 68 4.48 -11.95 21.05
CA MET A 68 3.75 -12.23 22.30
C MET A 68 3.57 -10.98 23.18
N SER A 69 4.43 -9.98 23.05
CA SER A 69 4.31 -8.71 23.78
C SER A 69 3.33 -7.73 23.14
N GLN A 70 2.89 -8.02 21.91
CA GLN A 70 1.89 -7.18 21.22
C GLN A 70 0.49 -7.42 21.79
N ASN A 71 -0.17 -6.35 22.15
CA ASN A 71 -1.58 -6.40 22.51
C ASN A 71 -2.40 -6.37 21.20
N ILE A 72 -2.82 -7.54 20.75
CA ILE A 72 -3.67 -7.67 19.55
C ILE A 72 -5.11 -7.40 19.98
N SER A 73 -5.53 -6.15 19.90
CA SER A 73 -6.94 -5.81 19.88
C SER A 73 -7.44 -5.91 18.43
N ALA A 74 -8.71 -6.28 18.23
CA ALA A 74 -9.36 -6.24 16.92
C ALA A 74 -9.58 -4.78 16.51
N LEU A 75 -8.51 -4.11 16.05
CA LEU A 75 -8.56 -2.72 15.60
C LEU A 75 -9.13 -2.68 14.18
N ALA A 76 -10.14 -1.86 13.95
CA ALA A 76 -10.55 -1.51 12.60
C ALA A 76 -9.44 -0.73 11.91
N LEU A 77 -9.33 -0.84 10.56
CA LEU A 77 -8.33 -0.09 9.78
C LEU A 77 -8.39 1.43 9.99
N SER A 78 -9.55 1.94 10.43
CA SER A 78 -9.78 3.35 10.78
C SER A 78 -9.40 3.70 12.22
N ASP A 79 -8.95 2.74 13.04
CA ASP A 79 -8.67 2.99 14.45
C ASP A 79 -7.47 3.92 14.61
N PRO A 80 -7.59 5.02 15.39
CA PRO A 80 -6.47 5.94 15.64
C PRO A 80 -5.23 5.26 16.24
N ALA A 81 -5.40 4.17 16.97
CA ALA A 81 -4.29 3.40 17.53
C ALA A 81 -3.39 2.78 16.45
N LEU A 82 -3.94 2.39 15.27
CA LEU A 82 -3.14 1.93 14.13
C LEU A 82 -2.28 3.05 13.54
N ASN A 83 -2.76 4.28 13.58
CA ASN A 83 -1.96 5.45 13.13
C ASN A 83 -0.82 5.76 14.12
N ALA A 84 -0.97 5.40 15.40
CA ALA A 84 0.04 5.64 16.44
C ALA A 84 1.21 4.65 16.44
N ILE A 85 1.08 3.48 15.78
CA ILE A 85 2.16 2.49 15.74
C ILE A 85 3.31 2.84 14.79
N GLY A 86 3.30 4.00 14.15
CA GLY A 86 4.39 4.46 13.26
C GLY A 86 4.60 3.61 12.01
N ILE A 87 3.66 2.73 11.69
CA ILE A 87 3.62 2.07 10.38
C ILE A 87 3.31 3.17 9.38
N LYS A 88 4.30 3.57 8.61
CA LYS A 88 4.09 4.51 7.52
C LYS A 88 3.04 3.89 6.59
N LYS A 89 1.97 4.62 6.34
CA LYS A 89 1.06 4.31 5.24
C LYS A 89 1.94 4.15 4.00
N GLY A 90 1.63 3.24 3.13
CA GLY A 90 2.48 2.92 1.97
C GLY A 90 2.73 4.06 0.97
N LEU A 91 2.32 5.30 1.29
CA LEU A 91 2.55 6.47 0.47
C LEU A 91 3.92 7.08 0.82
N PRO A 92 4.82 7.24 -0.16
CA PRO A 92 6.08 7.96 -0.01
C PRO A 92 5.90 9.42 0.42
N GLU A 93 6.90 9.98 1.13
CA GLU A 93 6.90 11.40 1.53
C GLU A 93 7.27 12.34 0.38
N ASP A 94 7.95 11.84 -0.64
CA ASP A 94 8.29 12.54 -1.87
C ASP A 94 7.15 12.40 -2.88
N GLU A 95 6.74 13.52 -3.50
CA GLU A 95 5.60 13.58 -4.40
C GLU A 95 5.80 12.72 -5.65
N ASP A 96 6.99 12.76 -6.27
CA ASP A 96 7.27 12.00 -7.48
C ASP A 96 7.21 10.50 -7.21
N GLN A 97 7.77 10.05 -6.08
CA GLN A 97 7.69 8.66 -5.66
C GLN A 97 6.26 8.25 -5.30
N ALA A 98 5.48 9.14 -4.68
CA ALA A 98 4.08 8.90 -4.39
C ALA A 98 3.24 8.78 -5.67
N LEU A 99 3.54 9.55 -6.71
CA LEU A 99 2.90 9.41 -8.04
C LEU A 99 3.23 8.08 -8.70
N VAL A 100 4.48 7.59 -8.57
CA VAL A 100 4.86 6.25 -9.03
C VAL A 100 4.09 5.18 -8.24
N TYR A 101 3.97 5.33 -6.92
CA TYR A 101 3.15 4.43 -6.12
C TYR A 101 1.69 4.40 -6.58
N LEU A 102 1.06 5.56 -6.82
CA LEU A 102 -0.31 5.63 -7.35
C LEU A 102 -0.45 4.96 -8.71
N PHE A 103 0.56 5.10 -9.59
CA PHE A 103 0.56 4.41 -10.87
C PHE A 103 0.55 2.88 -10.69
N ILE A 104 1.38 2.34 -9.82
CA ILE A 104 1.41 0.91 -9.51
C ILE A 104 0.07 0.49 -8.87
N ALA A 105 -0.43 1.25 -7.91
CA ALA A 105 -1.68 0.97 -7.22
C ALA A 105 -2.87 0.92 -8.19
N SER A 106 -2.90 1.80 -9.20
CA SER A 106 -3.98 1.82 -10.21
C SER A 106 -4.09 0.52 -11.03
N THR A 107 -3.01 -0.25 -11.13
CA THR A 107 -2.96 -1.50 -11.91
C THR A 107 -3.06 -2.77 -11.05
N GLN A 108 -2.74 -2.68 -9.77
CA GLN A 108 -2.62 -3.86 -8.89
C GLN A 108 -3.64 -3.90 -7.75
N SER A 109 -4.32 -2.77 -7.47
CA SER A 109 -5.31 -2.69 -6.39
C SER A 109 -6.74 -2.81 -6.91
N THR A 110 -7.68 -3.10 -6.00
CA THR A 110 -9.10 -2.92 -6.31
C THR A 110 -9.44 -1.44 -6.45
N PRO A 111 -10.52 -1.07 -7.17
CA PRO A 111 -10.95 0.34 -7.28
C PRO A 111 -11.12 1.03 -5.92
N GLU A 112 -11.66 0.32 -4.94
CA GLU A 112 -11.88 0.84 -3.59
C GLU A 112 -10.56 1.09 -2.85
N ALA A 113 -9.59 0.17 -2.95
CA ALA A 113 -8.27 0.34 -2.35
C ALA A 113 -7.49 1.47 -3.05
N TYR A 114 -7.65 1.62 -4.36
CA TYR A 114 -7.06 2.73 -5.11
C TYR A 114 -7.68 4.07 -4.72
N ALA A 115 -9.01 4.14 -4.50
CA ALA A 115 -9.69 5.35 -4.02
C ALA A 115 -9.11 5.83 -2.68
N ILE A 116 -8.85 4.90 -1.74
CA ILE A 116 -8.22 5.23 -0.45
C ILE A 116 -6.81 5.80 -0.66
N ALA A 117 -6.02 5.19 -1.56
CA ALA A 117 -4.67 5.69 -1.86
C ALA A 117 -4.69 7.10 -2.47
N LEU A 118 -5.69 7.41 -3.32
CA LEU A 118 -5.90 8.73 -3.89
C LEU A 118 -6.28 9.76 -2.83
N ASP A 119 -7.15 9.41 -1.89
CA ASP A 119 -7.53 10.28 -0.78
C ASP A 119 -6.34 10.59 0.14
N ASP A 120 -5.53 9.58 0.46
CA ASP A 120 -4.30 9.76 1.25
C ASP A 120 -3.27 10.61 0.49
N PHE A 121 -3.14 10.45 -0.83
CA PHE A 121 -2.27 11.29 -1.67
C PHE A 121 -2.70 12.75 -1.63
N ILE A 122 -3.98 13.04 -1.88
CA ILE A 122 -4.52 14.41 -1.87
C ILE A 122 -4.37 15.06 -0.49
N LYS A 123 -4.56 14.28 0.58
CA LYS A 123 -4.36 14.77 1.94
C LYS A 123 -2.89 15.13 2.21
N THR A 124 -1.95 14.38 1.65
CA THR A 124 -0.51 14.59 1.85
C THR A 124 0.01 15.69 0.94
N PHE A 125 -0.47 15.74 -0.32
CA PHE A 125 -0.08 16.69 -1.36
C PHE A 125 -1.28 17.50 -1.88
N PRO A 126 -1.88 18.37 -1.07
CA PRO A 126 -3.14 19.06 -1.42
C PRO A 126 -3.00 20.04 -2.59
N ASN A 127 -1.77 20.43 -2.94
CA ASN A 127 -1.46 21.32 -4.06
C ASN A 127 -1.04 20.58 -5.33
N SER A 128 -1.08 19.24 -5.33
CA SER A 128 -0.80 18.43 -6.51
C SER A 128 -2.05 18.27 -7.37
N ALA A 129 -2.02 18.79 -8.59
CA ALA A 129 -3.12 18.63 -9.54
C ALA A 129 -3.33 17.16 -9.94
N ASP A 130 -2.25 16.36 -9.99
CA ASP A 130 -2.28 14.94 -10.37
C ASP A 130 -3.18 14.10 -9.48
N GLY A 131 -3.19 14.35 -8.17
CA GLY A 131 -4.07 13.64 -7.24
C GLY A 131 -5.54 13.79 -7.60
N TYR A 132 -5.96 15.01 -7.82
CA TYR A 132 -7.34 15.34 -8.19
C TYR A 132 -7.72 14.81 -9.58
N LEU A 133 -6.82 14.92 -10.58
CA LEU A 133 -7.05 14.39 -11.92
C LEU A 133 -7.24 12.87 -11.90
N ARG A 134 -6.42 12.15 -11.14
CA ARG A 134 -6.54 10.70 -10.99
C ARG A 134 -7.79 10.30 -10.24
N ARG A 135 -8.17 11.04 -9.18
CA ARG A 135 -9.40 10.76 -8.44
C ARG A 135 -10.64 11.06 -9.27
N ALA A 136 -10.65 12.14 -10.05
CA ALA A 136 -11.71 12.40 -11.02
C ALA A 136 -11.87 11.23 -12.01
N GLY A 137 -10.77 10.69 -12.56
CA GLY A 137 -10.80 9.50 -13.40
C GLY A 137 -11.38 8.28 -12.70
N ASN A 138 -11.02 8.06 -11.43
CA ASN A 138 -11.59 6.96 -10.63
C ASN A 138 -13.09 7.13 -10.42
N TYR A 139 -13.57 8.33 -10.11
CA TYR A 139 -15.01 8.62 -10.01
C TYR A 139 -15.74 8.33 -11.33
N VAL A 140 -15.19 8.77 -12.45
CA VAL A 140 -15.83 8.60 -13.76
C VAL A 140 -15.99 7.12 -14.15
N PHE A 141 -14.97 6.30 -13.92
CA PHE A 141 -14.90 4.95 -14.51
C PHE A 141 -15.09 3.80 -13.49
N ALA A 142 -14.87 4.02 -12.22
CA ALA A 142 -14.87 2.95 -11.22
C ALA A 142 -15.93 3.14 -10.12
N ASP A 143 -16.29 4.38 -9.77
CA ASP A 143 -17.26 4.66 -8.72
C ASP A 143 -18.69 4.41 -9.20
N LYS A 144 -19.51 3.91 -8.28
CA LYS A 144 -20.94 3.62 -8.49
C LYS A 144 -21.86 4.56 -7.68
N ASP A 145 -21.31 5.54 -7.00
CA ASP A 145 -22.08 6.55 -6.27
C ASP A 145 -22.89 7.41 -7.24
N GLU A 146 -24.13 7.72 -6.91
CA GLU A 146 -25.02 8.54 -7.74
C GLU A 146 -24.42 9.92 -8.05
N ASN A 147 -23.60 10.46 -7.17
CA ASN A 147 -22.94 11.76 -7.31
C ASN A 147 -21.51 11.68 -7.87
N HIS A 148 -21.07 10.52 -8.41
CA HIS A 148 -19.69 10.33 -8.85
C HIS A 148 -19.25 11.34 -9.91
N MET A 149 -20.13 11.73 -10.83
CA MET A 149 -19.81 12.70 -11.87
C MET A 149 -19.66 14.12 -11.34
N ASP A 150 -20.46 14.52 -10.34
CA ASP A 150 -20.30 15.83 -9.70
C ASP A 150 -19.03 15.91 -8.86
N LYS A 151 -18.66 14.82 -8.19
CA LYS A 151 -17.37 14.69 -7.49
C LYS A 151 -16.19 14.79 -8.47
N ALA A 152 -16.29 14.11 -9.61
CA ALA A 152 -15.28 14.19 -10.66
C ALA A 152 -15.12 15.64 -11.17
N ALA A 153 -16.23 16.31 -11.49
CA ALA A 153 -16.19 17.70 -11.96
C ALA A 153 -15.57 18.65 -10.93
N ALA A 154 -15.91 18.50 -9.65
CA ALA A 154 -15.32 19.29 -8.57
C ALA A 154 -13.81 19.08 -8.44
N ASP A 155 -13.33 17.83 -8.59
CA ASP A 155 -11.91 17.51 -8.59
C ASP A 155 -11.18 18.14 -9.79
N LEU A 156 -11.77 18.12 -10.98
CA LEU A 156 -11.18 18.75 -12.18
C LEU A 156 -11.06 20.28 -12.00
N GLU A 157 -12.10 20.91 -11.45
CA GLU A 157 -12.04 22.34 -11.12
C GLU A 157 -10.96 22.64 -10.08
N HIS A 158 -10.80 21.78 -9.08
CA HIS A 158 -9.76 21.94 -8.06
C HIS A 158 -8.37 21.75 -8.64
N ALA A 159 -8.19 20.74 -9.49
CA ALA A 159 -6.94 20.52 -10.20
C ALA A 159 -6.47 21.75 -10.96
N LEU A 160 -7.38 22.44 -11.67
CA LEU A 160 -7.08 23.71 -12.37
C LEU A 160 -6.68 24.86 -11.44
N LYS A 161 -7.22 24.88 -10.21
CA LYS A 161 -6.89 25.93 -9.22
C LYS A 161 -5.47 25.74 -8.67
N VAL A 162 -5.05 24.49 -8.42
CA VAL A 162 -3.77 24.19 -7.80
C VAL A 162 -2.65 23.92 -8.82
N ALA A 163 -2.98 23.72 -10.09
CA ALA A 163 -2.03 23.37 -11.14
C ALA A 163 -0.93 24.44 -11.33
N GLN A 164 0.31 24.03 -11.23
CA GLN A 164 1.47 24.86 -11.59
C GLN A 164 1.60 24.99 -13.12
N LYS A 165 1.31 23.93 -13.87
CA LYS A 165 1.28 23.88 -15.33
C LYS A 165 -0.14 23.61 -15.80
N LYS A 166 -0.82 24.68 -16.21
CA LYS A 166 -2.22 24.57 -16.61
C LYS A 166 -2.41 23.80 -17.93
N ASP A 167 -1.44 23.87 -18.81
CA ASP A 167 -1.51 23.21 -20.13
C ASP A 167 -1.60 21.69 -19.99
N ASP A 168 -0.75 21.10 -19.15
CA ASP A 168 -0.78 19.66 -18.85
C ASP A 168 -2.10 19.28 -18.19
N THR A 169 -2.62 20.14 -17.30
CA THR A 169 -3.88 19.91 -16.60
C THR A 169 -5.06 19.97 -17.56
N TYR A 170 -5.13 20.96 -18.45
CA TYR A 170 -6.15 21.05 -19.49
C TYR A 170 -6.13 19.83 -20.40
N TYR A 171 -4.95 19.40 -20.84
CA TYR A 171 -4.79 18.20 -21.66
C TYR A 171 -5.35 16.95 -20.97
N ASN A 172 -5.06 16.77 -19.70
CA ASN A 172 -5.57 15.60 -18.94
C ASN A 172 -7.08 15.67 -18.73
N ILE A 173 -7.63 16.85 -18.52
CA ILE A 173 -9.10 17.08 -18.41
C ILE A 173 -9.76 16.76 -19.76
N ALA A 174 -9.23 17.31 -20.85
CA ALA A 174 -9.74 17.05 -22.19
C ALA A 174 -9.73 15.55 -22.53
N LYS A 175 -8.64 14.87 -22.21
CA LYS A 175 -8.49 13.43 -22.38
C LYS A 175 -9.52 12.64 -21.54
N LEU A 176 -9.79 13.07 -20.31
CA LEU A 176 -10.79 12.41 -19.46
C LEU A 176 -12.20 12.57 -20.06
N ILE A 177 -12.57 13.77 -20.46
CA ILE A 177 -13.87 14.07 -21.09
C ILE A 177 -14.03 13.26 -22.38
N TYR A 178 -13.02 13.25 -23.24
CA TYR A 178 -13.02 12.47 -24.47
C TYR A 178 -13.22 10.97 -24.21
N ASN A 179 -12.48 10.39 -23.28
CA ASN A 179 -12.60 8.97 -22.92
C ASN A 179 -13.96 8.64 -22.30
N TYR A 180 -14.51 9.55 -21.49
CA TYR A 180 -15.86 9.40 -20.95
C TYR A 180 -16.89 9.34 -22.09
N GLN A 181 -16.86 10.31 -23.00
CA GLN A 181 -17.80 10.35 -24.14
C GLN A 181 -17.62 9.13 -25.06
N LEU A 182 -16.39 8.65 -25.26
CA LEU A 182 -16.12 7.44 -26.04
C LEU A 182 -16.71 6.18 -25.37
N SER A 183 -16.64 6.10 -24.04
CA SER A 183 -17.15 4.95 -23.29
C SER A 183 -18.67 4.95 -23.12
N LYS A 184 -19.30 6.13 -23.20
CA LYS A 184 -20.74 6.33 -22.99
C LYS A 184 -21.31 7.33 -24.03
N PRO A 185 -21.32 6.97 -25.33
CA PRO A 185 -21.66 7.89 -26.41
C PRO A 185 -23.11 8.45 -26.33
N GLU A 186 -24.03 7.69 -25.74
CA GLU A 186 -25.43 8.10 -25.58
C GLU A 186 -25.67 8.95 -24.32
N THR A 187 -24.65 9.19 -23.50
CA THR A 187 -24.80 9.89 -22.22
C THR A 187 -23.91 11.14 -22.21
N VAL A 188 -24.53 12.28 -22.06
CA VAL A 188 -23.83 13.56 -21.90
C VAL A 188 -23.98 14.01 -20.45
N TYR A 189 -22.86 14.29 -19.79
CA TYR A 189 -22.86 14.90 -18.47
C TYR A 189 -22.53 16.38 -18.59
N LYS A 190 -23.51 17.25 -18.32
CA LYS A 190 -23.40 18.72 -18.48
C LYS A 190 -22.91 19.08 -19.89
N ASP A 191 -21.74 19.73 -19.99
CA ASP A 191 -21.08 20.13 -21.22
C ASP A 191 -19.93 19.21 -21.64
N TRP A 192 -19.83 18.01 -21.05
CA TRP A 192 -18.78 17.04 -21.39
C TRP A 192 -19.07 16.35 -22.71
N THR A 193 -18.61 16.96 -23.77
CA THR A 193 -18.76 16.51 -25.17
C THR A 193 -17.42 16.45 -25.86
N TYR A 194 -17.36 15.86 -27.06
CA TYR A 194 -16.16 15.87 -27.88
C TYR A 194 -15.70 17.30 -28.22
N ASP A 195 -16.64 18.23 -28.41
CA ASP A 195 -16.31 19.63 -28.72
C ASP A 195 -15.74 20.36 -27.51
N LYS A 196 -16.00 19.88 -26.31
CA LYS A 196 -15.44 20.42 -25.07
C LYS A 196 -14.06 19.88 -24.77
N ALA A 197 -13.76 18.66 -25.22
CA ALA A 197 -12.47 18.00 -25.04
C ALA A 197 -11.41 18.55 -26.01
#